data_0fbe25d103c109028072919f01e8eca7
#
_entry.id   0fbe25d103c109028072919f01e8eca7
#
_cell.length_a   1.000
_cell.length_b   1.000
_cell.length_c   1.000
_cell.angle_alpha   90.00
_cell.angle_beta   90.00
_cell.angle_gamma   90.00
#
_symmetry.space_group_name_H-M   'P 1'
#
loop_
_entity.id
_entity.type
_entity.pdbx_description
1 polymer ?
#
loop_
_entity_poly.entity_id
_entity_poly.type
_entity_poly.pdbx_seq_one_letter_code
_entity_poly.pdbx_strand_id
1 'polypeptide(L)'
;MTLVIGAFTIGFILSLLALGMLISFRIQRYCDITVDGSITLGASTAAVLLVHGWSPWAATLVACLAGSAAGAVTGLLHTKFRIQELLSGILTMTALYSINLRVMGRSNVPLLDVPTLADGPEKLLRKLAGGAEALNVAGWAVPTRDLAMLLTVFVAVAAVAIAL
;
A
#
# COMPACT_ATOMS: atom_id res chain seq x y z
N MET A 1 18.93 13.37 6.04
CA MET A 1 17.58 13.35 6.65
C MET A 1 16.51 12.76 5.75
N THR A 2 16.43 13.11 4.47
CA THR A 2 15.45 12.53 3.53
C THR A 2 15.47 10.99 3.49
N LEU A 3 16.66 10.37 3.52
CA LEU A 3 16.81 8.91 3.61
C LEU A 3 16.17 8.32 4.89
N VAL A 4 16.35 8.99 6.02
CA VAL A 4 15.79 8.53 7.30
C VAL A 4 14.27 8.63 7.28
N ILE A 5 13.72 9.74 6.78
CA ILE A 5 12.27 9.93 6.65
C ILE A 5 11.69 8.90 5.66
N GLY A 6 12.35 8.68 4.52
CA GLY A 6 11.97 7.64 3.58
C GLY A 6 11.97 6.23 4.21
N ALA A 7 12.98 5.91 5.02
CA ALA A 7 13.05 4.64 5.74
C ALA A 7 11.88 4.48 6.74
N PHE A 8 11.54 5.53 7.49
CA PHE A 8 10.37 5.51 8.37
C PHE A 8 9.06 5.35 7.61
N THR A 9 8.91 6.06 6.49
CA THR A 9 7.71 5.96 5.64
C THR A 9 7.52 4.53 5.13
N ILE A 10 8.59 3.91 4.59
CA ILE A 10 8.55 2.51 4.15
C ILE A 10 8.28 1.58 5.34
N GLY A 11 8.91 1.82 6.50
CA GLY A 11 8.67 1.05 7.72
C GLY A 11 7.21 1.07 8.16
N PHE A 12 6.55 2.23 8.12
CA PHE A 12 5.13 2.34 8.44
C PHE A 12 4.23 1.66 7.40
N ILE A 13 4.57 1.73 6.10
CA ILE A 13 3.83 0.99 5.06
C ILE A 13 3.93 -0.52 5.32
N LEU A 14 5.13 -1.02 5.61
CA LEU A 14 5.35 -2.43 5.93
C LEU A 14 4.67 -2.84 7.25
N SER A 15 4.50 -1.92 8.19
CA SER A 15 3.76 -2.20 9.42
C SER A 15 2.28 -2.47 9.18
N LEU A 16 1.65 -1.84 8.17
CA LEU A 16 0.28 -2.17 7.76
C LEU A 16 0.18 -3.61 7.23
N LEU A 17 1.17 -4.02 6.44
CA LEU A 17 1.26 -5.40 5.97
C LEU A 17 1.42 -6.38 7.13
N ALA A 18 2.30 -6.06 8.08
CA ALA A 18 2.52 -6.87 9.28
C ALA A 18 1.25 -6.97 10.14
N LEU A 19 0.49 -5.87 10.31
CA LEU A 19 -0.80 -5.88 11.00
C LEU A 19 -1.82 -6.77 10.26
N GLY A 20 -1.90 -6.70 8.95
CA GLY A 20 -2.75 -7.57 8.14
C GLY A 20 -2.42 -9.05 8.34
N MET A 21 -1.12 -9.40 8.32
CA MET A 21 -0.66 -10.76 8.62
C MET A 21 -1.00 -11.20 10.05
N LEU A 22 -0.85 -10.29 11.02
CA LEU A 22 -1.16 -10.59 12.43
C LEU A 22 -2.64 -10.88 12.63
N ILE A 23 -3.53 -10.12 11.97
CA ILE A 23 -4.97 -10.35 12.01
C ILE A 23 -5.29 -11.73 11.41
N SER A 24 -4.75 -12.01 10.23
CA SER A 24 -4.94 -13.30 9.56
C SER A 24 -4.45 -14.46 10.44
N PHE A 25 -3.27 -14.34 11.03
CA PHE A 25 -2.72 -15.33 11.95
C PHE A 25 -3.58 -15.51 13.20
N ARG A 26 -4.12 -14.42 13.78
CA ARG A 26 -4.96 -14.48 14.96
C ARG A 26 -6.31 -15.17 14.70
N ILE A 27 -6.89 -14.97 13.51
CA ILE A 27 -8.19 -15.54 13.13
C ILE A 27 -8.04 -16.97 12.63
N GLN A 28 -7.11 -17.20 11.73
CA GLN A 28 -6.94 -18.46 10.99
C GLN A 28 -5.90 -19.39 11.63
N ARG A 29 -5.09 -18.88 12.55
CA ARG A 29 -3.99 -19.59 13.25
C ARG A 29 -2.87 -20.09 12.32
N TYR A 30 -2.78 -19.56 11.10
CA TYR A 30 -1.67 -19.80 10.17
C TYR A 30 -1.25 -18.52 9.47
N CYS A 31 -0.04 -18.53 8.88
CA CYS A 31 0.52 -17.38 8.20
C CYS A 31 0.03 -17.34 6.74
N ASP A 32 -0.78 -16.33 6.40
CA ASP A 32 -1.28 -16.14 5.03
C ASP A 32 -0.21 -15.47 4.16
N ILE A 33 0.40 -16.26 3.27
CA ILE A 33 1.44 -15.80 2.34
C ILE A 33 0.83 -14.97 1.18
N THR A 34 -0.49 -15.05 0.96
CA THR A 34 -1.17 -14.32 -0.12
C THR A 34 -1.09 -12.81 0.08
N VAL A 35 -0.90 -12.34 1.32
CA VAL A 35 -0.86 -10.90 1.67
C VAL A 35 0.18 -10.16 0.83
N ASP A 36 1.36 -10.74 0.61
CA ASP A 36 2.42 -10.14 -0.22
C ASP A 36 1.99 -10.00 -1.69
N GLY A 37 1.37 -11.03 -2.25
CA GLY A 37 0.82 -10.99 -3.61
C GLY A 37 -0.34 -10.01 -3.77
N SER A 38 -1.23 -9.92 -2.77
CA SER A 38 -2.40 -9.05 -2.82
C SER A 38 -2.04 -7.57 -2.70
N ILE A 39 -1.04 -7.22 -1.88
CA ILE A 39 -0.56 -5.83 -1.78
C ILE A 39 0.13 -5.41 -3.08
N THR A 40 0.89 -6.31 -3.70
CA THR A 40 1.53 -6.07 -4.99
C THR A 40 0.49 -5.89 -6.11
N LEU A 41 -0.60 -6.67 -6.11
CA LEU A 41 -1.71 -6.48 -7.04
C LEU A 41 -2.39 -5.12 -6.83
N GLY A 42 -2.67 -4.74 -5.59
CA GLY A 42 -3.22 -3.43 -5.27
C GLY A 42 -2.32 -2.30 -5.76
N ALA A 43 -1.02 -2.38 -5.47
CA ALA A 43 -0.03 -1.38 -5.89
C ALA A 43 0.09 -1.28 -7.42
N SER A 44 0.14 -2.41 -8.13
CA SER A 44 0.22 -2.44 -9.60
C SER A 44 -1.05 -1.86 -10.24
N THR A 45 -2.23 -2.19 -9.71
CA THR A 45 -3.51 -1.67 -10.17
C THR A 45 -3.59 -0.16 -9.94
N ALA A 46 -3.24 0.33 -8.76
CA ALA A 46 -3.20 1.76 -8.44
C ALA A 46 -2.25 2.50 -9.38
N ALA A 47 -1.04 1.99 -9.57
CA ALA A 47 -0.03 2.60 -10.43
C ALA A 47 -0.51 2.76 -11.87
N VAL A 48 -1.10 1.71 -12.45
CA VAL A 48 -1.63 1.74 -13.82
C VAL A 48 -2.78 2.74 -13.96
N LEU A 49 -3.73 2.75 -13.03
CA LEU A 49 -4.86 3.67 -13.05
C LEU A 49 -4.42 5.13 -12.91
N LEU A 50 -3.46 5.41 -12.04
CA LEU A 50 -2.90 6.75 -11.87
C LEU A 50 -2.22 7.24 -13.15
N VAL A 51 -1.43 6.40 -13.83
CA VAL A 51 -0.78 6.74 -15.10
C VAL A 51 -1.82 6.98 -16.21
N HIS A 52 -2.99 6.33 -16.15
CA HIS A 52 -4.10 6.60 -17.07
C HIS A 52 -4.94 7.83 -16.70
N GLY A 53 -4.51 8.61 -15.70
CA GLY A 53 -5.16 9.87 -15.34
C GLY A 53 -6.40 9.73 -14.46
N TRP A 54 -6.59 8.58 -13.81
CA TRP A 54 -7.68 8.41 -12.85
C TRP A 54 -7.40 9.22 -11.57
N SER A 55 -8.47 9.64 -10.90
CA SER A 55 -8.32 10.33 -9.63
C SER A 55 -7.66 9.39 -8.59
N PRO A 56 -6.77 9.91 -7.72
CA PRO A 56 -6.09 9.09 -6.71
C PRO A 56 -7.04 8.32 -5.80
N TRP A 57 -8.18 8.90 -5.44
CA TRP A 57 -9.21 8.25 -4.63
C TRP A 57 -9.84 7.04 -5.33
N ALA A 58 -10.21 7.20 -6.61
CA ALA A 58 -10.79 6.11 -7.38
C ALA A 58 -9.75 4.99 -7.62
N ALA A 59 -8.51 5.34 -7.94
CA ALA A 59 -7.43 4.37 -8.10
C ALA A 59 -7.19 3.55 -6.83
N THR A 60 -7.22 4.20 -5.66
CA THR A 60 -7.06 3.51 -4.37
C THR A 60 -8.22 2.60 -4.05
N LEU A 61 -9.47 3.02 -4.32
CA LEU A 61 -10.64 2.16 -4.12
C LEU A 61 -10.60 0.91 -5.00
N VAL A 62 -10.26 1.06 -6.29
CA VAL A 62 -10.13 -0.08 -7.20
C VAL A 62 -8.98 -0.99 -6.79
N ALA A 63 -7.84 -0.44 -6.34
CA ALA A 63 -6.73 -1.21 -5.80
C ALA A 63 -7.12 -2.02 -4.56
N CYS A 64 -7.90 -1.42 -3.66
CA CYS A 64 -8.43 -2.11 -2.48
C CYS A 64 -9.35 -3.27 -2.86
N LEU A 65 -10.24 -3.06 -3.84
CA LEU A 65 -11.10 -4.12 -4.36
C LEU A 65 -10.31 -5.24 -5.04
N ALA A 66 -9.25 -4.90 -5.81
CA ALA A 66 -8.38 -5.88 -6.43
C ALA A 66 -7.64 -6.74 -5.40
N GLY A 67 -7.08 -6.12 -4.35
CA GLY A 67 -6.42 -6.82 -3.24
C GLY A 67 -7.40 -7.72 -2.46
N SER A 68 -8.61 -7.24 -2.18
CA SER A 68 -9.63 -8.03 -1.48
C SER A 68 -10.13 -9.20 -2.33
N ALA A 69 -10.24 -9.04 -3.65
CA ALA A 69 -10.57 -10.12 -4.57
C ALA A 69 -9.50 -11.22 -4.56
N ALA A 70 -8.23 -10.86 -4.49
CA ALA A 70 -7.13 -11.82 -4.37
C ALA A 70 -7.25 -12.66 -3.09
N GLY A 71 -7.51 -12.02 -1.94
CA GLY A 71 -7.76 -12.72 -0.68
C GLY A 71 -8.99 -13.62 -0.73
N ALA A 72 -10.07 -13.15 -1.38
CA ALA A 72 -11.28 -13.96 -1.57
C ALA A 72 -11.01 -15.23 -2.41
N VAL A 73 -10.15 -15.15 -3.43
CA VAL A 73 -9.73 -16.32 -4.23
C VAL A 73 -9.02 -17.34 -3.35
N THR A 74 -8.07 -16.89 -2.50
CA THR A 74 -7.37 -17.79 -1.56
C THR A 74 -8.35 -18.45 -0.61
N GLY A 75 -9.27 -17.69 -0.01
CA GLY A 75 -10.30 -18.21 0.87
C GLY A 75 -11.22 -19.22 0.16
N LEU A 76 -11.56 -18.98 -1.11
CA LEU A 76 -12.35 -19.91 -1.93
C LEU A 76 -11.60 -21.23 -2.19
N LEU A 77 -10.31 -21.14 -2.53
CA LEU A 77 -9.48 -22.34 -2.74
C LEU A 77 -9.39 -23.19 -1.48
N HIS A 78 -9.22 -22.55 -0.32
CA HIS A 78 -9.17 -23.25 0.95
C HIS A 78 -10.53 -23.86 1.33
N THR A 79 -11.61 -23.07 1.32
CA THR A 79 -12.91 -23.48 1.84
C THR A 79 -13.70 -24.40 0.90
N LYS A 80 -13.80 -24.03 -0.38
CA LYS A 80 -14.61 -24.76 -1.36
C LYS A 80 -13.87 -25.94 -1.97
N PHE A 81 -12.59 -25.76 -2.32
CA PHE A 81 -11.78 -26.81 -2.92
C PHE A 81 -11.05 -27.67 -1.89
N ARG A 82 -11.13 -27.31 -0.59
CA ARG A 82 -10.49 -28.02 0.53
C ARG A 82 -8.97 -28.18 0.34
N ILE A 83 -8.35 -27.25 -0.36
CA ILE A 83 -6.90 -27.21 -0.53
C ILE A 83 -6.29 -26.78 0.81
N GLN A 84 -5.18 -27.38 1.18
CA GLN A 84 -4.44 -27.00 2.38
C GLN A 84 -4.14 -25.49 2.36
N GLU A 85 -4.31 -24.83 3.50
CA GLU A 85 -4.20 -23.37 3.66
C GLU A 85 -2.91 -22.80 3.08
N LEU A 86 -1.78 -23.36 3.46
CA LEU A 86 -0.46 -22.93 2.95
C LEU A 86 -0.35 -23.10 1.44
N LEU A 87 -0.85 -24.20 0.90
CA LEU A 87 -0.81 -24.47 -0.54
C LEU A 87 -1.72 -23.51 -1.32
N SER A 88 -2.90 -23.18 -0.79
CA SER A 88 -3.79 -22.20 -1.42
C SER A 88 -3.15 -20.81 -1.48
N GLY A 89 -2.44 -20.39 -0.43
CA GLY A 89 -1.66 -19.15 -0.39
C GLY A 89 -0.55 -19.11 -1.44
N ILE A 90 0.25 -20.17 -1.52
CA ILE A 90 1.35 -20.27 -2.50
C ILE A 90 0.81 -20.25 -3.94
N LEU A 91 -0.27 -20.98 -4.23
CA LEU A 91 -0.88 -21.01 -5.56
C LEU A 91 -1.39 -19.63 -5.96
N THR A 92 -2.10 -18.95 -5.05
CA THR A 92 -2.62 -17.61 -5.32
C THR A 92 -1.48 -16.61 -5.50
N MET A 93 -0.46 -16.61 -4.65
CA MET A 93 0.70 -15.72 -4.76
C MET A 93 1.41 -15.90 -6.10
N THR A 94 1.63 -17.14 -6.55
CA THR A 94 2.29 -17.44 -7.83
C THR A 94 1.43 -16.98 -9.02
N ALA A 95 0.11 -17.18 -8.95
CA ALA A 95 -0.81 -16.68 -9.97
C ALA A 95 -0.84 -15.15 -10.01
N LEU A 96 -0.86 -14.49 -8.84
CA LEU A 96 -0.85 -13.03 -8.72
C LEU A 96 0.44 -12.42 -9.29
N TYR A 97 1.58 -13.07 -9.17
CA TYR A 97 2.83 -12.60 -9.79
C TYR A 97 2.66 -12.45 -11.31
N SER A 98 2.09 -13.46 -11.97
CA SER A 98 1.84 -13.42 -13.42
C SER A 98 0.79 -12.37 -13.81
N ILE A 99 -0.27 -12.24 -12.98
CA ILE A 99 -1.33 -11.24 -13.17
C ILE A 99 -0.75 -9.83 -13.03
N ASN A 100 0.07 -9.57 -12.01
CA ASN A 100 0.69 -8.27 -11.77
C ASN A 100 1.56 -7.83 -12.95
N LEU A 101 2.39 -8.72 -13.50
CA LEU A 101 3.18 -8.41 -14.70
C LEU A 101 2.30 -8.06 -15.90
N ARG A 102 1.18 -8.76 -16.06
CA ARG A 102 0.23 -8.51 -17.16
C ARG A 102 -0.52 -7.18 -16.97
N VAL A 103 -0.94 -6.85 -15.74
CA VAL A 103 -1.60 -5.59 -15.41
C VAL A 103 -0.66 -4.42 -15.64
N MET A 104 0.58 -4.52 -15.23
CA MET A 104 1.58 -3.46 -15.43
C MET A 104 2.04 -3.33 -16.89
N GLY A 105 1.96 -4.40 -17.68
CA GLY A 105 2.43 -4.44 -19.09
C GLY A 105 3.94 -4.25 -19.25
N ARG A 106 4.65 -3.93 -18.18
CA ARG A 106 6.09 -3.71 -18.09
C ARG A 106 6.58 -4.00 -16.66
N SER A 107 7.88 -4.20 -16.49
CA SER A 107 8.46 -4.54 -15.18
C SER A 107 8.44 -3.39 -14.17
N ASN A 108 8.30 -2.13 -14.63
CA ASN A 108 8.23 -0.96 -13.76
C ASN A 108 7.33 0.11 -14.36
N VAL A 109 6.48 0.73 -13.51
CA VAL A 109 5.59 1.83 -13.88
C VAL A 109 6.07 3.08 -13.13
N PRO A 110 6.69 4.07 -13.81
CA PRO A 110 7.14 5.30 -13.16
C PRO A 110 5.96 6.17 -12.77
N LEU A 111 5.97 6.69 -11.54
CA LEU A 111 4.94 7.56 -10.96
C LEU A 111 5.47 8.96 -10.64
N LEU A 112 6.49 9.44 -11.40
CA LEU A 112 7.23 10.67 -11.04
C LEU A 112 6.37 11.94 -11.14
N ASP A 113 5.50 12.04 -12.16
CA ASP A 113 4.69 13.23 -12.44
C ASP A 113 3.18 12.98 -12.31
N VAL A 114 2.79 12.00 -11.51
CA VAL A 114 1.38 11.60 -11.37
C VAL A 114 0.83 12.10 -10.05
N PRO A 115 -0.37 12.72 -10.02
CA PRO A 115 -1.00 13.14 -8.78
C PRO A 115 -1.28 11.92 -7.88
N THR A 116 -0.92 12.04 -6.61
CA THR A 116 -1.06 10.97 -5.61
C THR A 116 -1.94 11.40 -4.45
N LEU A 117 -2.31 10.47 -3.59
CA LEU A 117 -3.03 10.80 -2.34
C LEU A 117 -2.22 11.71 -1.41
N ALA A 118 -0.90 11.73 -1.52
CA ALA A 118 -0.04 12.59 -0.72
C ALA A 118 -0.15 14.08 -1.09
N ASP A 119 -0.62 14.41 -2.28
CA ASP A 119 -0.74 15.81 -2.76
C ASP A 119 -1.76 16.63 -1.94
N GLY A 120 -2.79 15.96 -1.41
CA GLY A 120 -3.79 16.61 -0.54
C GLY A 120 -3.18 17.08 0.78
N PRO A 121 -2.62 16.19 1.60
CA PRO A 121 -1.90 16.53 2.83
C PRO A 121 -0.71 17.45 2.60
N GLU A 122 0.02 17.30 1.49
CA GLU A 122 1.12 18.18 1.13
C GLU A 122 0.63 19.63 0.98
N LYS A 123 -0.46 19.86 0.23
CA LYS A 123 -1.06 21.18 0.06
C LYS A 123 -1.52 21.77 1.39
N LEU A 124 -2.08 20.94 2.29
CA LEU A 124 -2.49 21.36 3.61
C LEU A 124 -1.30 21.75 4.48
N LEU A 125 -0.26 20.92 4.54
CA LEU A 125 0.97 21.22 5.27
C LEU A 125 1.67 22.45 4.73
N ARG A 126 1.74 22.61 3.41
CA ARG A 126 2.32 23.78 2.75
C ARG A 126 1.55 25.06 3.11
N LYS A 127 0.24 24.99 3.20
CA LYS A 127 -0.61 26.13 3.63
C LYS A 127 -0.38 26.46 5.10
N LEU A 128 -0.25 25.47 5.99
CA LEU A 128 0.04 25.65 7.40
C LEU A 128 1.48 26.16 7.65
N ALA A 129 2.42 25.75 6.81
CA ALA A 129 3.84 26.16 6.87
C ALA A 129 4.11 27.52 6.18
N GLY A 130 3.07 28.30 5.86
CA GLY A 130 3.24 29.64 5.25
C GLY A 130 3.79 29.61 3.83
N GLY A 131 3.60 28.51 3.08
CA GLY A 131 4.05 28.36 1.69
C GLY A 131 5.47 27.80 1.53
N ALA A 132 6.14 27.43 2.60
CA ALA A 132 7.50 26.90 2.55
C ALA A 132 7.52 25.52 1.87
N GLU A 133 8.45 25.30 0.93
CA GLU A 133 8.66 24.00 0.25
C GLU A 133 9.44 23.00 1.10
N ALA A 134 10.13 23.50 2.13
CA ALA A 134 10.85 22.67 3.09
C ALA A 134 10.70 23.28 4.49
N LEU A 135 10.51 22.41 5.47
CA LEU A 135 10.48 22.77 6.88
C LEU A 135 11.81 22.45 7.53
N ASN A 136 12.33 23.40 8.32
CA ASN A 136 13.50 23.15 9.13
C ASN A 136 13.12 22.33 10.37
N VAL A 137 13.39 21.03 10.31
CA VAL A 137 13.21 20.13 11.45
C VAL A 137 14.58 19.82 12.05
N ALA A 138 14.81 20.28 13.27
CA ALA A 138 16.07 20.07 14.01
C ALA A 138 17.33 20.52 13.22
N GLY A 139 17.27 21.65 12.47
CA GLY A 139 18.38 22.18 11.71
C GLY A 139 18.57 21.59 10.31
N TRP A 140 17.65 20.76 9.84
CA TRP A 140 17.70 20.14 8.51
C TRP A 140 16.49 20.55 7.67
N ALA A 141 16.73 20.96 6.43
CA ALA A 141 15.65 21.24 5.47
C ALA A 141 15.03 19.94 4.99
N VAL A 142 13.78 19.67 5.38
CA VAL A 142 13.03 18.49 4.98
C VAL A 142 11.93 18.92 4.01
N PRO A 143 11.81 18.28 2.82
CA PRO A 143 10.73 18.56 1.89
C PRO A 143 9.35 18.32 2.55
N THR A 144 8.45 19.26 2.38
CA THR A 144 7.08 19.15 2.91
C THR A 144 6.33 17.92 2.41
N ARG A 145 6.65 17.45 1.20
CA ARG A 145 6.11 16.23 0.60
C ARG A 145 6.46 14.98 1.41
N ASP A 146 7.71 14.82 1.82
CA ASP A 146 8.16 13.65 2.59
C ASP A 146 7.51 13.61 3.97
N LEU A 147 7.36 14.77 4.62
CA LEU A 147 6.63 14.90 5.88
C LEU A 147 5.14 14.60 5.73
N ALA A 148 4.52 15.06 4.63
CA ALA A 148 3.12 14.79 4.34
C ALA A 148 2.88 13.28 4.14
N MET A 149 3.76 12.60 3.39
CA MET A 149 3.68 11.16 3.19
C MET A 149 3.82 10.41 4.51
N LEU A 150 4.81 10.74 5.32
CA LEU A 150 5.02 10.10 6.61
C LEU A 150 3.81 10.27 7.54
N LEU A 151 3.24 11.48 7.58
CA LEU A 151 2.09 11.79 8.44
C LEU A 151 0.83 11.05 7.98
N THR A 152 0.57 10.97 6.66
CA THR A 152 -0.59 10.24 6.12
C THR A 152 -0.50 8.76 6.38
N VAL A 153 0.67 8.16 6.18
CA VAL A 153 0.88 6.73 6.46
C VAL A 153 0.79 6.45 7.96
N PHE A 154 1.36 7.32 8.80
CA PHE A 154 1.25 7.20 10.25
C PHE A 154 -0.21 7.24 10.73
N VAL A 155 -1.01 8.19 10.23
CA VAL A 155 -2.45 8.29 10.55
C VAL A 155 -3.20 7.04 10.09
N ALA A 156 -2.90 6.52 8.89
CA ALA A 156 -3.52 5.29 8.39
C ALA A 156 -3.19 4.08 9.28
N VAL A 157 -1.93 3.92 9.68
CA VAL A 157 -1.49 2.85 10.60
C VAL A 157 -2.18 2.98 11.95
N ALA A 158 -2.20 4.18 12.53
CA ALA A 158 -2.84 4.44 13.81
C ALA A 158 -4.35 4.16 13.76
N ALA A 159 -5.03 4.57 12.68
CA ALA A 159 -6.45 4.31 12.49
C ALA A 159 -6.77 2.81 12.44
N VAL A 160 -5.96 2.04 11.70
CA VAL A 160 -6.10 0.58 11.65
C VAL A 160 -5.80 -0.07 12.99
N ALA A 161 -4.75 0.38 13.69
CA ALA A 161 -4.38 -0.15 15.00
C ALA A 161 -5.42 0.13 16.09
N ILE A 162 -6.14 1.26 16.00
CA ILE A 162 -7.24 1.59 16.94
C ILE A 162 -8.51 0.81 16.62
N ALA A 163 -8.76 0.51 15.32
CA ALA A 163 -9.93 -0.24 14.88
C ALA A 163 -9.84 -1.76 15.18
N LEU A 164 -8.65 -2.25 15.52
CA LEU A 164 -8.33 -3.65 15.88
C LEU A 164 -8.45 -3.90 17.37
#